data_3f3a65a3e6d25d657318fcefd10c886c
#
_entry.id   3f3a65a3e6d25d657318fcefd10c886c
#
_cell.length_a   1.000
_cell.length_b   1.000
_cell.length_c   1.000
_cell.angle_alpha   90.00
_cell.angle_beta   90.00
_cell.angle_gamma   90.00
#
_symmetry.space_group_name_H-M   'P 1'
#
loop_
_entity.id
_entity.type
_entity.pdbx_description
1 polymer ?
#
loop_
_entity_poly.entity_id
_entity_poly.type
_entity_poly.pdbx_seq_one_letter_code
_entity_poly.pdbx_strand_id
1 'polypeptide(L)'
;MAMEDRATGWLDECFHLRLREILVHVGVRYHLVFPVYCLMPDHAHFLVMGCRAEADQRLGIRMLRKYFSLFLPEGIALQRQAHDHLLREAECQRAAFENLAGYILQNPLRAGLLEQVEAYAFCGSVVPGYPSLDPRQDRFWESFWLAYESVANDA
;
A
#
# COMPACT_ATOMS: atom_id res chain seq x y z
N MET A 1 4.97 -7.45 2.65
CA MET A 1 4.93 -8.01 4.03
C MET A 1 4.28 -9.37 3.96
N ALA A 2 4.84 -10.42 4.54
CA ALA A 2 4.24 -11.75 4.53
C ALA A 2 4.02 -12.25 5.97
N MET A 3 2.98 -13.09 6.15
CA MET A 3 2.72 -13.76 7.42
C MET A 3 3.70 -14.91 7.61
N GLU A 4 4.11 -15.18 8.85
CA GLU A 4 4.85 -16.39 9.19
C GLU A 4 4.02 -17.62 8.78
N ASP A 5 4.69 -18.64 8.27
CA ASP A 5 4.08 -19.90 7.80
C ASP A 5 2.91 -19.70 6.82
N ARG A 6 2.86 -18.55 6.13
CA ARG A 6 1.76 -18.20 5.20
C ARG A 6 0.38 -18.26 5.87
N ALA A 7 0.32 -17.90 7.16
CA ALA A 7 -0.91 -17.89 7.93
C ALA A 7 -1.98 -17.01 7.28
N THR A 8 -3.22 -17.48 7.34
CA THR A 8 -4.42 -16.79 6.80
C THR A 8 -5.44 -16.55 7.93
N GLY A 9 -6.56 -15.89 7.61
CA GLY A 9 -7.64 -15.64 8.57
C GLY A 9 -7.51 -14.33 9.36
N TRP A 10 -6.56 -13.48 9.00
CA TRP A 10 -6.36 -12.15 9.58
C TRP A 10 -7.06 -11.02 8.81
N LEU A 11 -7.35 -11.27 7.53
CA LEU A 11 -7.85 -10.25 6.59
C LEU A 11 -9.37 -10.23 6.60
N ASP A 12 -9.93 -9.16 7.11
CA ASP A 12 -11.36 -8.83 7.08
C ASP A 12 -11.56 -7.32 6.85
N GLU A 13 -12.81 -6.89 6.75
CA GLU A 13 -13.16 -5.48 6.53
C GLU A 13 -12.70 -4.59 7.70
N CYS A 14 -12.80 -5.07 8.93
CA CYS A 14 -12.40 -4.31 10.12
C CYS A 14 -10.88 -4.07 10.12
N PHE A 15 -10.08 -5.10 9.82
CA PHE A 15 -8.63 -4.98 9.66
C PHE A 15 -8.29 -4.00 8.53
N HIS A 16 -8.96 -4.12 7.39
CA HIS A 16 -8.73 -3.26 6.24
C HIS A 16 -9.00 -1.78 6.56
N LEU A 17 -10.10 -1.46 7.22
CA LEU A 17 -10.41 -0.09 7.65
C LEU A 17 -9.34 0.47 8.59
N ARG A 18 -8.93 -0.31 9.60
CA ARG A 18 -7.85 0.09 10.53
C ARG A 18 -6.53 0.30 9.82
N LEU A 19 -6.19 -0.57 8.86
CA LEU A 19 -4.98 -0.39 8.07
C LEU A 19 -4.99 0.92 7.28
N ARG A 20 -6.11 1.30 6.68
CA ARG A 20 -6.23 2.58 5.98
C ARG A 20 -5.95 3.77 6.89
N GLU A 21 -6.45 3.75 8.13
CA GLU A 21 -6.14 4.78 9.13
C GLU A 21 -4.66 4.82 9.48
N ILE A 22 -4.03 3.64 9.64
CA ILE A 22 -2.58 3.55 9.88
C ILE A 22 -1.79 4.13 8.70
N LEU A 23 -2.17 3.80 7.47
CA LEU A 23 -1.50 4.31 6.27
C LEU A 23 -1.60 5.84 6.17
N VAL A 24 -2.77 6.43 6.50
CA VAL A 24 -2.92 7.89 6.58
C VAL A 24 -2.00 8.47 7.66
N HIS A 25 -2.01 7.89 8.87
CA HIS A 25 -1.17 8.36 9.98
C HIS A 25 0.33 8.28 9.63
N VAL A 26 0.77 7.17 9.07
CA VAL A 26 2.16 6.98 8.64
C VAL A 26 2.51 7.94 7.50
N GLY A 27 1.60 8.12 6.55
CA GLY A 27 1.75 9.05 5.43
C GLY A 27 1.98 10.48 5.88
N VAL A 28 1.11 10.98 6.75
CA VAL A 28 1.25 12.35 7.31
C VAL A 28 2.55 12.49 8.11
N ARG A 29 2.86 11.53 8.98
CA ARG A 29 3.99 11.63 9.90
C ARG A 29 5.36 11.54 9.22
N TYR A 30 5.48 10.76 8.17
CA TYR A 30 6.77 10.48 7.51
C TYR A 30 6.83 10.97 6.08
N HIS A 31 5.86 11.82 5.67
CA HIS A 31 5.76 12.39 4.32
C HIS A 31 5.73 11.32 3.23
N LEU A 32 4.88 10.31 3.42
CA LEU A 32 4.72 9.19 2.51
C LEU A 32 3.33 9.17 1.87
N VAL A 33 3.27 8.68 0.66
CA VAL A 33 2.04 8.28 -0.01
C VAL A 33 2.12 6.80 -0.37
N PHE A 34 0.97 6.17 -0.46
CA PHE A 34 0.82 4.77 -0.84
C PHE A 34 -0.04 4.71 -2.11
N PRO A 35 0.59 4.85 -3.29
CA PRO A 35 -0.13 4.86 -4.56
C PRO A 35 -1.02 3.63 -4.74
N VAL A 36 -0.50 2.47 -4.35
CA VAL A 36 -1.25 1.22 -4.36
C VAL A 36 -0.85 0.36 -3.18
N TYR A 37 -1.83 -0.27 -2.55
CA TYR A 37 -1.65 -1.42 -1.69
C TYR A 37 -2.63 -2.52 -2.08
N CYS A 38 -2.26 -3.77 -1.81
CA CYS A 38 -3.10 -4.93 -2.00
C CYS A 38 -2.84 -5.95 -0.88
N LEU A 39 -3.88 -6.28 -0.11
CA LEU A 39 -3.82 -7.25 0.96
C LEU A 39 -4.26 -8.61 0.43
N MET A 40 -3.40 -9.59 0.50
CA MET A 40 -3.67 -10.98 0.12
C MET A 40 -3.94 -11.79 1.39
N PRO A 41 -4.59 -12.95 1.31
CA PRO A 41 -4.93 -13.74 2.50
C PRO A 41 -3.76 -14.06 3.43
N ASP A 42 -2.54 -14.16 2.91
CA ASP A 42 -1.33 -14.56 3.63
C ASP A 42 -0.16 -13.58 3.52
N HIS A 43 -0.36 -12.45 2.84
CA HIS A 43 0.65 -11.40 2.70
C HIS A 43 0.03 -10.07 2.24
N ALA A 44 0.83 -9.00 2.23
CA ALA A 44 0.41 -7.69 1.76
C ALA A 44 1.49 -7.03 0.91
N HIS A 45 1.07 -6.38 -0.17
CA HIS A 45 1.89 -5.55 -1.04
C HIS A 45 1.61 -4.07 -0.78
N PHE A 46 2.67 -3.26 -0.76
CA PHE A 46 2.59 -1.81 -0.65
C PHE A 46 3.57 -1.19 -1.64
N LEU A 47 3.09 -0.30 -2.47
CA LEU A 47 3.92 0.64 -3.19
C LEU A 47 4.00 1.91 -2.35
N VAL A 48 5.21 2.36 -2.04
CA VAL A 48 5.45 3.48 -1.11
C VAL A 48 6.33 4.51 -1.78
N MET A 49 5.96 5.77 -1.64
CA MET A 49 6.65 6.89 -2.25
C MET A 49 6.77 8.04 -1.26
N GLY A 50 7.96 8.66 -1.18
CA GLY A 50 8.13 9.91 -0.45
C GLY A 50 7.53 11.07 -1.23
N CYS A 51 6.86 11.99 -0.54
CA CYS A 51 6.29 13.19 -1.16
C CYS A 51 7.00 14.50 -0.77
N ARG A 52 8.04 14.45 0.06
CA ARG A 52 8.85 15.61 0.47
C ARG A 52 10.31 15.23 0.63
N ALA A 53 11.19 16.22 0.70
CA ALA A 53 12.63 16.00 0.91
C ALA A 53 12.93 15.31 2.25
N GLU A 54 12.12 15.57 3.28
CA GLU A 54 12.23 15.00 4.62
C GLU A 54 11.57 13.62 4.76
N ALA A 55 11.06 13.06 3.66
CA ALA A 55 10.38 11.76 3.69
C ALA A 55 11.29 10.65 4.22
N ASP A 56 10.83 9.94 5.24
CA ASP A 56 11.55 8.80 5.82
C ASP A 56 10.79 7.50 5.62
N GLN A 57 11.03 6.89 4.47
CA GLN A 57 10.42 5.59 4.11
C GLN A 57 10.80 4.50 5.10
N ARG A 58 12.04 4.49 5.60
CA ARG A 58 12.52 3.45 6.52
C ARG A 58 11.79 3.49 7.86
N LEU A 59 11.67 4.68 8.44
CA LEU A 59 10.90 4.86 9.68
C LEU A 59 9.42 4.62 9.46
N GLY A 60 8.86 5.10 8.35
CA GLY A 60 7.46 4.89 8.00
C GLY A 60 7.10 3.42 7.87
N ILE A 61 7.88 2.64 7.13
CA ILE A 61 7.66 1.18 6.98
C ILE A 61 7.84 0.45 8.31
N ARG A 62 8.83 0.84 9.14
CA ARG A 62 8.99 0.27 10.48
C ARG A 62 7.76 0.53 11.36
N MET A 63 7.21 1.74 11.31
CA MET A 63 6.01 2.09 12.06
C MET A 63 4.77 1.35 11.51
N LEU A 64 4.61 1.30 10.19
CA LEU A 64 3.55 0.52 9.55
C LEU A 64 3.59 -0.94 10.00
N ARG A 65 4.74 -1.60 9.96
CA ARG A 65 4.90 -2.99 10.43
C ARG A 65 4.53 -3.17 11.90
N LYS A 66 4.93 -2.22 12.76
CA LYS A 66 4.58 -2.24 14.19
C LYS A 66 3.07 -2.22 14.39
N TYR A 67 2.38 -1.27 13.77
CA TYR A 67 0.92 -1.16 13.91
C TYR A 67 0.19 -2.32 13.24
N PHE A 68 0.64 -2.75 12.07
CA PHE A 68 0.09 -3.92 11.40
C PHE A 68 0.12 -5.15 12.32
N SER A 69 1.25 -5.41 12.97
CA SER A 69 1.41 -6.52 13.92
C SER A 69 0.51 -6.41 15.16
N LEU A 70 0.23 -5.20 15.63
CA LEU A 70 -0.65 -4.99 16.80
C LEU A 70 -2.12 -5.34 16.54
N PHE A 71 -2.55 -5.34 15.28
CA PHE A 71 -3.93 -5.66 14.89
C PHE A 71 -4.11 -7.07 14.36
N LEU A 72 -3.02 -7.85 14.22
CA LEU A 72 -3.12 -9.25 13.86
C LEU A 72 -3.78 -10.05 14.98
N PRO A 73 -4.61 -11.05 14.63
CA PRO A 73 -5.15 -11.99 15.61
C PRO A 73 -4.05 -12.73 16.38
N GLU A 74 -4.38 -13.19 17.56
CA GLU A 74 -3.47 -14.03 18.37
C GLU A 74 -2.99 -15.26 17.57
N GLY A 75 -1.70 -15.53 17.62
CA GLY A 75 -1.08 -16.65 16.90
C GLY A 75 -0.70 -16.34 15.45
N ILE A 76 -1.03 -15.16 14.91
CA ILE A 76 -0.59 -14.74 13.57
C ILE A 76 0.47 -13.65 13.71
N ALA A 77 1.59 -13.81 13.03
CA ALA A 77 2.71 -12.87 13.08
C ALA A 77 3.25 -12.55 11.69
N LEU A 78 3.86 -11.37 11.55
CA LEU A 78 4.62 -11.00 10.35
C LEU A 78 5.99 -11.68 10.35
N GLN A 79 6.42 -12.16 9.20
CA GLN A 79 7.81 -12.61 9.00
C GLN A 79 8.80 -11.53 9.45
N ARG A 80 9.89 -11.94 10.10
CA ARG A 80 10.92 -11.02 10.61
C ARG A 80 11.55 -10.18 9.52
N GLN A 81 11.87 -10.80 8.37
CA GLN A 81 12.39 -10.08 7.22
C GLN A 81 11.24 -9.64 6.31
N ALA A 82 11.19 -8.33 6.04
CA ALA A 82 10.38 -7.83 4.94
C ALA A 82 11.12 -8.11 3.62
N HIS A 83 10.39 -8.55 2.60
CA HIS A 83 10.90 -8.51 1.23
C HIS A 83 10.68 -7.08 0.72
N ASP A 84 11.64 -6.21 0.99
CA ASP A 84 11.62 -4.83 0.51
C ASP A 84 12.40 -4.77 -0.81
N HIS A 85 11.78 -4.25 -1.85
CA HIS A 85 12.40 -3.95 -3.12
C HIS A 85 12.53 -2.42 -3.24
N LEU A 86 13.76 -1.94 -3.23
CA LEU A 86 14.04 -0.54 -3.58
C LEU A 86 13.99 -0.40 -5.09
N LEU A 87 13.09 0.47 -5.56
CA LEU A 87 12.94 0.73 -6.99
C LEU A 87 14.23 1.34 -7.55
N ARG A 88 14.68 0.80 -8.69
CA ARG A 88 15.77 1.36 -9.45
C ARG A 88 15.31 2.61 -10.20
N GLU A 89 16.23 3.47 -10.60
CA GLU A 89 15.91 4.71 -11.32
C GLU A 89 14.99 4.48 -12.53
N ALA A 90 15.24 3.42 -13.31
CA ALA A 90 14.38 3.06 -14.43
C ALA A 90 12.95 2.66 -14.04
N GLU A 91 12.75 2.08 -12.83
CA GLU A 91 11.44 1.70 -12.28
C GLU A 91 10.70 2.90 -11.67
N CYS A 92 11.43 3.99 -11.38
CA CYS A 92 10.85 5.25 -10.91
C CYS A 92 10.29 6.11 -12.04
N GLN A 93 10.56 5.78 -13.30
CA GLN A 93 9.90 6.44 -14.43
C GLN A 93 8.40 6.17 -14.38
N ARG A 94 7.60 7.20 -14.66
CA ARG A 94 6.13 7.20 -14.49
C ARG A 94 5.47 5.93 -15.07
N ALA A 95 5.75 5.59 -16.33
CA ALA A 95 5.15 4.42 -16.96
C ALA A 95 5.55 3.08 -16.32
N ALA A 96 6.83 2.92 -15.93
CA ALA A 96 7.30 1.71 -15.25
C ALA A 96 6.69 1.58 -13.84
N PHE A 97 6.56 2.71 -13.13
CA PHE A 97 5.93 2.80 -11.82
C PHE A 97 4.44 2.43 -11.88
N GLU A 98 3.70 2.97 -12.85
CA GLU A 98 2.28 2.64 -13.08
C GLU A 98 2.09 1.16 -13.45
N ASN A 99 2.98 0.59 -14.26
CA ASN A 99 2.98 -0.84 -14.58
C ASN A 99 3.21 -1.72 -13.33
N LEU A 100 4.13 -1.33 -12.45
CA LEU A 100 4.37 -2.03 -11.19
C LEU A 100 3.15 -1.98 -10.26
N ALA A 101 2.49 -0.84 -10.18
CA ALA A 101 1.24 -0.69 -9.44
C ALA A 101 0.13 -1.59 -10.01
N GLY A 102 -0.02 -1.63 -11.34
CA GLY A 102 -0.92 -2.54 -12.03
C GLY A 102 -0.63 -4.01 -11.71
N TYR A 103 0.65 -4.39 -11.67
CA TYR A 103 1.05 -5.73 -11.26
C TYR A 103 0.59 -6.05 -9.82
N ILE A 104 0.75 -5.11 -8.88
CA ILE A 104 0.30 -5.28 -7.49
C ILE A 104 -1.22 -5.47 -7.42
N LEU A 105 -1.99 -4.66 -8.15
CA LEU A 105 -3.45 -4.76 -8.18
C LEU A 105 -3.95 -6.09 -8.77
N GLN A 106 -3.22 -6.68 -9.70
CA GLN A 106 -3.59 -7.95 -10.34
C GLN A 106 -3.25 -9.19 -9.51
N ASN A 107 -2.58 -9.07 -8.35
CA ASN A 107 -2.23 -10.22 -7.54
C ASN A 107 -3.43 -11.11 -7.14
N PRO A 108 -4.60 -10.57 -6.73
CA PRO A 108 -5.76 -11.40 -6.39
C PRO A 108 -6.29 -12.20 -7.59
N LEU A 109 -6.30 -11.60 -8.79
CA LEU A 109 -6.68 -12.28 -10.02
C LEU A 109 -5.69 -13.41 -10.37
N ARG A 110 -4.40 -13.12 -10.29
CA ARG A 110 -3.32 -14.09 -10.57
C ARG A 110 -3.29 -15.23 -9.55
N ALA A 111 -3.75 -14.99 -8.33
CA ALA A 111 -3.92 -16.01 -7.30
C ALA A 111 -5.25 -16.79 -7.42
N GLY A 112 -6.10 -16.46 -8.41
CA GLY A 112 -7.38 -17.13 -8.63
C GLY A 112 -8.43 -16.84 -7.55
N LEU A 113 -8.29 -15.74 -6.80
CA LEU A 113 -9.25 -15.38 -5.75
C LEU A 113 -10.54 -14.79 -6.31
N LEU A 114 -10.51 -14.26 -7.52
CA LEU A 114 -11.64 -13.65 -8.22
C LEU A 114 -11.37 -13.55 -9.73
N GLU A 115 -12.42 -13.24 -10.50
CA GLU A 115 -12.35 -13.13 -11.96
C GLU A 115 -12.11 -11.69 -12.44
N GLN A 116 -12.37 -10.67 -11.60
CA GLN A 116 -12.25 -9.26 -11.95
C GLN A 116 -11.62 -8.48 -10.78
N VAL A 117 -10.59 -7.67 -11.06
CA VAL A 117 -9.81 -6.91 -10.05
C VAL A 117 -10.69 -5.91 -9.30
N GLU A 118 -11.68 -5.32 -10.00
CA GLU A 118 -12.61 -4.33 -9.44
C GLU A 118 -13.44 -4.88 -8.28
N ALA A 119 -13.66 -6.19 -8.26
CA ALA A 119 -14.38 -6.86 -7.18
C ALA A 119 -13.54 -7.09 -5.89
N TYR A 120 -12.22 -6.87 -5.94
CA TYR A 120 -11.39 -7.11 -4.78
C TYR A 120 -11.42 -5.93 -3.79
N ALA A 121 -12.06 -6.15 -2.65
CA ALA A 121 -12.28 -5.09 -1.65
C ALA A 121 -11.00 -4.66 -0.90
N PHE A 122 -10.00 -5.53 -0.79
CA PHE A 122 -8.83 -5.35 0.08
C PHE A 122 -7.62 -4.72 -0.65
N CYS A 123 -7.87 -3.81 -1.56
CA CYS A 123 -6.86 -2.99 -2.20
C CYS A 123 -7.28 -1.52 -2.22
N GLY A 124 -6.33 -0.63 -2.48
CA GLY A 124 -6.62 0.80 -2.54
C GLY A 124 -5.38 1.66 -2.69
N SER A 125 -5.61 2.96 -2.55
CA SER A 125 -4.60 4.00 -2.51
C SER A 125 -4.76 4.85 -1.23
N VAL A 126 -3.68 5.42 -0.72
CA VAL A 126 -3.71 6.40 0.37
C VAL A 126 -2.77 7.56 0.04
N VAL A 127 -3.37 8.71 -0.20
CA VAL A 127 -2.70 10.01 -0.27
C VAL A 127 -3.35 10.88 0.81
N PRO A 128 -2.62 11.36 1.81
CA PRO A 128 -3.19 12.21 2.86
C PRO A 128 -3.92 13.43 2.27
N GLY A 129 -5.15 13.67 2.71
CA GLY A 129 -6.01 14.72 2.18
C GLY A 129 -6.87 14.32 0.97
N TYR A 130 -6.66 13.16 0.36
CA TYR A 130 -7.35 12.68 -0.84
C TYR A 130 -7.99 11.30 -0.63
N PRO A 131 -9.06 11.19 0.18
CA PRO A 131 -9.63 9.89 0.60
C PRO A 131 -10.35 9.13 -0.51
N SER A 132 -10.73 9.80 -1.60
CA SER A 132 -11.52 9.23 -2.70
C SER A 132 -10.69 8.58 -3.82
N LEU A 133 -9.34 8.61 -3.72
CA LEU A 133 -8.48 7.98 -4.72
C LEU A 133 -8.62 6.47 -4.68
N ASP A 134 -9.02 5.88 -5.81
CA ASP A 134 -9.17 4.44 -5.97
C ASP A 134 -8.39 3.97 -7.21
N PRO A 135 -7.35 3.12 -7.03
CA PRO A 135 -6.49 2.70 -8.13
C PRO A 135 -7.18 1.78 -9.15
N ARG A 136 -8.44 1.39 -8.91
CA ARG A 136 -9.25 0.58 -9.83
C ARG A 136 -10.02 1.43 -10.85
N GLN A 137 -10.03 2.77 -10.69
CA GLN A 137 -10.73 3.69 -11.58
C GLN A 137 -9.88 4.07 -12.80
N ASP A 138 -10.50 4.20 -13.96
CA ASP A 138 -9.82 4.48 -15.25
C ASP A 138 -8.92 5.72 -15.22
N ARG A 139 -9.33 6.78 -14.50
CA ARG A 139 -8.57 8.03 -14.43
C ARG A 139 -7.74 8.17 -13.15
N PHE A 140 -7.47 7.07 -12.47
CA PHE A 140 -6.76 7.08 -11.20
C PHE A 140 -5.40 7.80 -11.31
N TRP A 141 -4.58 7.49 -12.28
CA TRP A 141 -3.23 8.04 -12.38
C TRP A 141 -3.20 9.55 -12.64
N GLU A 142 -4.15 10.05 -13.43
CA GLU A 142 -4.29 11.50 -13.61
C GLU A 142 -4.58 12.19 -12.26
N SER A 143 -5.55 11.67 -11.52
CA SER A 143 -5.96 12.20 -10.22
C SER A 143 -4.87 12.01 -9.15
N PHE A 144 -4.18 10.86 -9.17
CA PHE A 144 -3.09 10.56 -8.25
C PHE A 144 -1.92 11.52 -8.41
N TRP A 145 -1.46 11.77 -9.63
CA TRP A 145 -0.32 12.66 -9.85
C TRP A 145 -0.64 14.11 -9.49
N LEU A 146 -1.87 14.58 -9.74
CA LEU A 146 -2.32 15.90 -9.28
C LEU A 146 -2.33 15.99 -7.75
N ALA A 147 -2.85 14.98 -7.07
CA ALA A 147 -2.86 14.92 -5.61
C ALA A 147 -1.42 14.85 -5.04
N TYR A 148 -0.55 14.03 -5.65
CA TYR A 148 0.85 13.92 -5.26
C TYR A 148 1.59 15.26 -5.38
N GLU A 149 1.45 15.95 -6.51
CA GLU A 149 2.05 17.27 -6.73
C GLU A 149 1.55 18.30 -5.70
N SER A 150 0.26 18.25 -5.34
CA SER A 150 -0.31 19.11 -4.30
C SER A 150 0.34 18.85 -2.95
N VAL A 151 0.38 17.60 -2.46
CA VAL A 151 0.97 17.30 -1.14
C VAL A 151 2.49 17.49 -1.11
N ALA A 152 3.16 17.39 -2.26
CA ALA A 152 4.60 17.63 -2.37
C ALA A 152 4.94 19.14 -2.29
N ASN A 153 4.04 20.00 -2.75
CA ASN A 153 4.24 21.46 -2.80
C ASN A 153 3.66 22.20 -1.58
N ASP A 154 2.82 21.56 -0.77
CA ASP A 154 2.30 22.12 0.48
C ASP A 154 3.42 22.14 1.54
N ALA A 155 4.26 23.17 1.50
CA ALA A 155 5.36 23.42 2.44
C ALA A 155 4.96 24.41 3.52
#